data_9a60355c9bf33a819d1d7a67f38694ee
#
_entry.id   9a60355c9bf33a819d1d7a67f38694ee
#
_cell.length_a   1.000
_cell.length_b   1.000
_cell.length_c   1.000
_cell.angle_alpha   90.00
_cell.angle_beta   90.00
_cell.angle_gamma   90.00
#
_symmetry.space_group_name_H-M   'P 1'
#
loop_
_entity.id
_entity.type
_entity.pdbx_description
1 polymer ?
#
loop_
_entity_poly.entity_id
_entity_poly.type
_entity_poly.pdbx_seq_one_letter_code
_entity_poly.pdbx_strand_id
1 'polypeptide(L)'
;MRYGFKNAEEVKEASLKYNLHSWSVQGKLNPAVVENAEGIYYYTADGKKMADMSSQLVNLNVGYGNKDIIDAIKEQAEKLAYISPAYAIDCRSKLAEMVVKVAPKNMGKVFFTLGGADANENAIKIAKLVTGRYKIFSRYRAYHGSSFGAGNLTGEPRRYTLEPGIPGFVKFTDPYLYHAPFPFESEEQATEYYLGQLRDQIIYENPDAVAAIVMESVTGSNGIIIPPKGYLQGVRKICDEFGIMMVCDEVMAGWGRTGEYFACENWGIEPDMITFAKGVTCGYAPLGGVIVSKKIAEFFDTHKLDCGLTYSAHPLGCAAGVACLNFYEKEHIMDKVKERGKQLGALLEDIKAKHKSVGDVRYIGLFSCVELTKNKATHEPLVPFGKDPEGIMGKIVGMLKAKGFNTYSHEACIFVCPPLIITEEELAENMAILDEVLTEVDKMV
;
A
#
# COMPACT_ATOMS: atom_id res chain seq x y z
N MET A 1 -14.67 19.89 -23.75
CA MET A 1 -13.55 19.44 -22.87
C MET A 1 -12.67 20.61 -22.46
N ARG A 2 -12.02 20.55 -21.29
CA ARG A 2 -11.05 21.56 -20.83
C ARG A 2 -9.72 21.35 -21.59
N TYR A 3 -8.87 22.35 -21.65
CA TYR A 3 -7.54 22.30 -22.28
C TYR A 3 -7.50 22.16 -23.82
N GLY A 4 -8.59 22.48 -24.54
CA GLY A 4 -8.60 22.61 -26.00
C GLY A 4 -8.84 21.33 -26.81
N PHE A 5 -9.01 20.18 -26.16
CA PHE A 5 -9.42 18.95 -26.86
C PHE A 5 -10.91 19.01 -27.25
N LYS A 6 -11.23 18.53 -28.46
CA LYS A 6 -12.60 18.55 -29.00
C LYS A 6 -13.45 17.38 -28.52
N ASN A 7 -12.84 16.22 -28.32
CA ASN A 7 -13.51 14.98 -27.93
C ASN A 7 -12.57 14.02 -27.19
N ALA A 8 -13.11 12.90 -26.71
CA ALA A 8 -12.38 11.87 -25.99
C ALA A 8 -11.29 11.20 -26.81
N GLU A 9 -11.49 11.04 -28.12
CA GLU A 9 -10.48 10.40 -28.99
C GLU A 9 -9.22 11.26 -29.08
N GLU A 10 -9.33 12.57 -29.27
CA GLU A 10 -8.18 13.49 -29.23
C GLU A 10 -7.41 13.43 -27.89
N VAL A 11 -8.12 13.28 -26.76
CA VAL A 11 -7.48 13.10 -25.44
C VAL A 11 -6.70 11.80 -25.39
N LYS A 12 -7.29 10.71 -25.87
CA LYS A 12 -6.68 9.38 -25.91
C LYS A 12 -5.46 9.33 -26.83
N GLU A 13 -5.58 9.88 -28.06
CA GLU A 13 -4.47 9.98 -29.02
C GLU A 13 -3.31 10.78 -28.43
N ALA A 14 -3.58 11.93 -27.81
CA ALA A 14 -2.55 12.75 -27.17
C ALA A 14 -1.88 12.02 -26.00
N SER A 15 -2.68 11.30 -25.19
CA SER A 15 -2.16 10.50 -24.08
C SER A 15 -1.21 9.40 -24.57
N LEU A 16 -1.62 8.64 -25.58
CA LEU A 16 -0.79 7.58 -26.18
C LEU A 16 0.47 8.11 -26.88
N LYS A 17 0.38 9.30 -27.47
CA LYS A 17 1.49 9.90 -28.22
C LYS A 17 2.56 10.54 -27.33
N TYR A 18 2.15 11.17 -26.21
CA TYR A 18 3.03 12.05 -25.46
C TYR A 18 3.33 11.58 -24.03
N ASN A 19 2.55 10.63 -23.46
CA ASN A 19 2.80 10.09 -22.13
C ASN A 19 3.41 8.69 -22.19
N LEU A 20 4.37 8.41 -21.31
CA LEU A 20 4.76 7.05 -20.96
C LEU A 20 3.92 6.56 -19.79
N HIS A 21 3.14 5.53 -20.02
CA HIS A 21 2.27 4.93 -18.99
C HIS A 21 3.02 3.91 -18.16
N SER A 22 2.92 4.02 -16.84
CA SER A 22 3.60 3.13 -15.88
C SER A 22 3.20 1.67 -16.05
N TRP A 23 4.14 0.77 -15.85
CA TRP A 23 3.95 -0.70 -15.83
C TRP A 23 3.26 -1.28 -17.08
N SER A 24 3.49 -0.68 -18.24
CA SER A 24 2.75 -1.02 -19.45
C SER A 24 3.65 -1.17 -20.67
N VAL A 25 3.28 -2.07 -21.58
CA VAL A 25 3.83 -2.12 -22.94
C VAL A 25 3.10 -1.07 -23.78
N GLN A 26 3.77 0.02 -24.11
CA GLN A 26 3.15 1.23 -24.67
C GLN A 26 2.32 0.96 -25.92
N GLY A 27 2.82 0.13 -26.86
CA GLY A 27 2.11 -0.22 -28.09
C GLY A 27 0.87 -1.13 -27.91
N LYS A 28 0.60 -1.62 -26.69
CA LYS A 28 -0.57 -2.47 -26.39
C LYS A 28 -1.63 -1.73 -25.58
N LEU A 29 -1.42 -0.45 -25.30
CA LEU A 29 -2.33 0.35 -24.46
C LEU A 29 -3.60 0.73 -25.21
N ASN A 30 -4.71 0.66 -24.49
CA ASN A 30 -6.01 1.19 -24.90
C ASN A 30 -6.70 1.83 -23.68
N PRO A 31 -6.21 2.99 -23.19
CA PRO A 31 -6.75 3.62 -21.98
C PRO A 31 -8.16 4.15 -22.20
N ALA A 32 -9.03 3.93 -21.23
CA ALA A 32 -10.32 4.62 -21.19
C ALA A 32 -10.10 6.11 -20.85
N VAL A 33 -10.90 6.97 -21.46
CA VAL A 33 -10.94 8.38 -21.09
C VAL A 33 -11.97 8.55 -19.97
N VAL A 34 -11.55 9.08 -18.83
CA VAL A 34 -12.40 9.33 -17.67
C VAL A 34 -12.84 10.79 -17.71
N GLU A 35 -14.13 11.05 -17.54
CA GLU A 35 -14.69 12.41 -17.58
C GLU A 35 -14.98 12.99 -16.21
N ASN A 36 -15.55 12.18 -15.31
CA ASN A 36 -15.85 12.60 -13.94
C ASN A 36 -15.83 11.41 -12.98
N ALA A 37 -15.92 11.70 -11.68
CA ALA A 37 -15.98 10.69 -10.64
C ALA A 37 -16.63 11.25 -9.36
N GLU A 38 -17.37 10.39 -8.63
CA GLU A 38 -18.04 10.73 -7.39
C GLU A 38 -18.23 9.48 -6.51
N GLY A 39 -18.04 9.62 -5.19
CA GLY A 39 -18.15 8.52 -4.25
C GLY A 39 -17.16 7.40 -4.57
N ILE A 40 -17.65 6.18 -4.79
CA ILE A 40 -16.82 5.05 -5.21
C ILE A 40 -16.77 4.86 -6.73
N TYR A 41 -17.43 5.74 -7.49
CA TYR A 41 -17.62 5.56 -8.93
C TYR A 41 -16.84 6.57 -9.76
N TYR A 42 -16.37 6.12 -10.93
CA TYR A 42 -15.92 7.01 -11.98
C TYR A 42 -16.68 6.69 -13.31
N TYR A 43 -16.72 7.67 -14.19
CA TYR A 43 -17.47 7.60 -15.44
C TYR A 43 -16.54 7.84 -16.62
N THR A 44 -16.59 6.91 -17.58
CA THR A 44 -15.81 7.02 -18.81
C THR A 44 -16.56 7.79 -19.88
N ALA A 45 -15.84 8.34 -20.85
CA ALA A 45 -16.40 9.16 -21.93
C ALA A 45 -17.38 8.37 -22.84
N ASP A 46 -17.33 7.05 -22.83
CA ASP A 46 -18.31 6.17 -23.51
C ASP A 46 -19.53 5.86 -22.63
N GLY A 47 -19.69 6.55 -21.50
CA GLY A 47 -20.86 6.48 -20.64
C GLY A 47 -20.89 5.33 -19.64
N LYS A 48 -19.80 4.57 -19.48
CA LYS A 48 -19.75 3.48 -18.51
C LYS A 48 -19.56 4.00 -17.09
N LYS A 49 -20.36 3.49 -16.16
CA LYS A 49 -20.19 3.64 -14.72
C LYS A 49 -19.30 2.53 -14.20
N MET A 50 -18.22 2.86 -13.52
CA MET A 50 -17.23 1.92 -13.00
C MET A 50 -17.14 2.06 -11.48
N ALA A 51 -17.41 1.01 -10.73
CA ALA A 51 -17.16 0.95 -9.30
C ALA A 51 -15.67 0.69 -9.06
N ASP A 52 -15.04 1.55 -8.26
CA ASP A 52 -13.61 1.44 -7.96
C ASP A 52 -13.37 0.49 -6.80
N MET A 53 -13.22 -0.79 -7.08
CA MET A 53 -13.00 -1.82 -6.08
C MET A 53 -11.53 -2.03 -5.72
N SER A 54 -10.66 -1.10 -6.14
CA SER A 54 -9.24 -1.09 -5.80
C SER A 54 -8.76 0.24 -5.20
N SER A 55 -9.67 1.21 -4.99
CA SER A 55 -9.30 2.59 -4.61
C SER A 55 -8.14 3.11 -5.49
N GLN A 56 -8.24 2.88 -6.81
CA GLN A 56 -7.19 3.04 -7.81
C GLN A 56 -5.95 2.18 -7.47
N LEU A 57 -4.93 2.73 -6.89
CA LEU A 57 -3.73 2.04 -6.42
C LEU A 57 -3.73 1.93 -4.88
N VAL A 58 -4.91 1.60 -4.29
CA VAL A 58 -5.14 1.54 -2.83
C VAL A 58 -4.77 2.86 -2.16
N ASN A 59 -5.24 3.96 -2.74
CA ASN A 59 -4.93 5.31 -2.22
C ASN A 59 -6.17 6.20 -2.06
N LEU A 60 -7.26 5.92 -2.78
CA LEU A 60 -8.46 6.75 -2.79
C LEU A 60 -9.43 6.34 -1.66
N ASN A 61 -8.96 6.43 -0.42
CA ASN A 61 -9.68 5.90 0.75
C ASN A 61 -11.04 6.55 0.99
N VAL A 62 -11.18 7.86 0.76
CA VAL A 62 -12.44 8.60 0.96
C VAL A 62 -13.22 8.81 -0.33
N GLY A 63 -12.88 8.08 -1.39
CA GLY A 63 -13.57 8.16 -2.68
C GLY A 63 -13.30 9.47 -3.42
N TYR A 64 -14.07 9.66 -4.49
CA TYR A 64 -13.96 10.80 -5.39
C TYR A 64 -14.84 11.96 -4.94
N GLY A 65 -14.45 13.18 -5.31
CA GLY A 65 -15.28 14.38 -5.18
C GLY A 65 -15.48 14.87 -3.74
N ASN A 66 -14.64 14.46 -2.78
CA ASN A 66 -14.75 14.93 -1.39
C ASN A 66 -14.55 16.45 -1.31
N LYS A 67 -15.61 17.17 -0.97
CA LYS A 67 -15.63 18.63 -0.96
C LYS A 67 -14.74 19.23 0.12
N ASP A 68 -14.69 18.63 1.30
CA ASP A 68 -13.87 19.13 2.42
C ASP A 68 -12.39 19.20 2.01
N ILE A 69 -11.88 18.19 1.29
CA ILE A 69 -10.50 18.14 0.82
C ILE A 69 -10.28 19.10 -0.35
N ILE A 70 -11.21 19.13 -1.32
CA ILE A 70 -11.12 20.02 -2.49
C ILE A 70 -11.09 21.47 -2.07
N ASP A 71 -11.96 21.87 -1.14
CA ASP A 71 -12.07 23.26 -0.69
C ASP A 71 -10.84 23.66 0.16
N ALA A 72 -10.33 22.77 1.01
CA ALA A 72 -9.07 23.00 1.72
C ALA A 72 -7.88 23.27 0.78
N ILE A 73 -7.78 22.52 -0.34
CA ILE A 73 -6.74 22.74 -1.35
C ILE A 73 -6.92 24.12 -2.02
N LYS A 74 -8.15 24.50 -2.39
CA LYS A 74 -8.44 25.81 -3.02
C LYS A 74 -8.08 26.97 -2.10
N GLU A 75 -8.56 26.93 -0.86
CA GLU A 75 -8.25 27.94 0.16
C GLU A 75 -6.76 28.10 0.39
N GLN A 76 -6.04 26.95 0.50
CA GLN A 76 -4.59 27.00 0.68
C GLN A 76 -3.88 27.53 -0.57
N ALA A 77 -4.36 27.22 -1.78
CA ALA A 77 -3.78 27.73 -3.02
C ALA A 77 -3.92 29.25 -3.14
N GLU A 78 -5.07 29.81 -2.72
CA GLU A 78 -5.32 31.24 -2.68
C GLU A 78 -4.47 31.94 -1.61
N LYS A 79 -4.30 31.30 -0.44
CA LYS A 79 -3.54 31.87 0.68
C LYS A 79 -2.03 31.83 0.45
N LEU A 80 -1.48 30.65 0.12
CA LEU A 80 -0.05 30.41 -0.05
C LEU A 80 0.19 29.06 -0.75
N ALA A 81 0.46 29.10 -2.05
CA ALA A 81 0.65 27.91 -2.86
C ALA A 81 1.95 27.15 -2.51
N TYR A 82 3.04 27.88 -2.24
CA TYR A 82 4.33 27.28 -1.88
C TYR A 82 5.19 28.20 -1.01
N ILE A 83 5.90 27.60 -0.08
CA ILE A 83 7.05 28.21 0.62
C ILE A 83 8.04 27.10 1.01
N SER A 84 9.32 27.45 1.10
CA SER A 84 10.40 26.53 1.49
C SER A 84 10.09 25.74 2.78
N PRO A 85 10.51 24.48 2.87
CA PRO A 85 10.36 23.69 4.10
C PRO A 85 10.99 24.28 5.35
N ALA A 86 11.91 25.23 5.19
CA ALA A 86 12.56 25.91 6.32
C ALA A 86 11.63 26.84 7.14
N TYR A 87 10.48 27.22 6.57
CA TYR A 87 9.54 28.11 7.25
C TYR A 87 8.40 27.33 7.92
N ALA A 88 7.98 27.77 9.10
CA ALA A 88 6.79 27.26 9.75
C ALA A 88 5.55 27.86 9.11
N ILE A 89 4.56 27.03 8.82
CA ILE A 89 3.21 27.40 8.37
C ILE A 89 2.15 26.54 9.06
N ASP A 90 0.96 27.09 9.19
CA ASP A 90 -0.14 26.50 9.95
C ASP A 90 -0.54 25.09 9.47
N CYS A 91 -0.82 24.92 8.18
CA CYS A 91 -1.27 23.62 7.62
C CYS A 91 -0.19 22.52 7.80
N ARG A 92 1.10 22.86 7.62
CA ARG A 92 2.21 21.92 7.83
C ARG A 92 2.33 21.48 9.29
N SER A 93 2.33 22.49 10.20
CA SER A 93 2.45 22.22 11.63
C SER A 93 1.24 21.44 12.15
N LYS A 94 0.04 21.78 11.67
CA LYS A 94 -1.20 21.09 12.05
C LYS A 94 -1.21 19.64 11.57
N LEU A 95 -0.83 19.39 10.32
CA LEU A 95 -0.78 18.02 9.83
C LEU A 95 0.25 17.18 10.59
N ALA A 96 1.44 17.74 10.90
CA ALA A 96 2.45 17.03 11.68
C ALA A 96 1.94 16.66 13.07
N GLU A 97 1.27 17.59 13.77
CA GLU A 97 0.60 17.33 15.05
C GLU A 97 -0.41 16.19 14.94
N MET A 98 -1.30 16.25 13.95
CA MET A 98 -2.36 15.25 13.75
C MET A 98 -1.79 13.86 13.44
N VAL A 99 -0.78 13.78 12.57
CA VAL A 99 -0.12 12.51 12.21
C VAL A 99 0.55 11.87 13.42
N VAL A 100 1.28 12.64 14.23
CA VAL A 100 1.91 12.10 15.45
C VAL A 100 0.85 11.69 16.48
N LYS A 101 -0.26 12.43 16.59
CA LYS A 101 -1.34 12.14 17.54
C LYS A 101 -2.04 10.79 17.26
N VAL A 102 -2.21 10.43 15.99
CA VAL A 102 -2.88 9.18 15.60
C VAL A 102 -1.90 8.00 15.44
N ALA A 103 -0.60 8.24 15.51
CA ALA A 103 0.43 7.20 15.43
C ALA A 103 0.66 6.50 16.79
N PRO A 104 1.33 5.33 16.82
CA PRO A 104 1.73 4.68 18.07
C PRO A 104 2.43 5.64 19.05
N LYS A 105 2.21 5.41 20.35
CA LYS A 105 2.60 6.36 21.44
C LYS A 105 4.10 6.70 21.51
N ASN A 106 4.96 5.83 20.99
CA ASN A 106 6.41 6.05 20.92
C ASN A 106 6.82 7.04 19.83
N MET A 107 5.95 7.43 18.90
CA MET A 107 6.24 8.34 17.81
C MET A 107 6.38 9.80 18.29
N GLY A 108 7.28 10.57 17.63
CA GLY A 108 7.67 11.90 18.07
C GLY A 108 7.61 13.01 17.03
N LYS A 109 8.17 12.78 15.83
CA LYS A 109 8.25 13.80 14.78
C LYS A 109 7.95 13.18 13.41
N VAL A 110 7.61 14.03 12.41
CA VAL A 110 7.35 13.63 11.02
C VAL A 110 8.31 14.35 10.09
N PHE A 111 8.93 13.61 9.18
CA PHE A 111 9.59 14.16 8.00
C PHE A 111 8.70 13.89 6.77
N PHE A 112 8.16 14.95 6.18
CA PHE A 112 7.27 14.82 5.01
C PHE A 112 8.04 14.63 3.70
N THR A 113 7.48 13.83 2.79
CA THR A 113 7.99 13.55 1.45
C THR A 113 6.87 13.72 0.41
N LEU A 114 7.13 13.35 -0.85
CA LEU A 114 6.15 13.48 -1.95
C LEU A 114 5.36 12.19 -2.18
N GLY A 115 5.84 11.07 -1.66
CA GLY A 115 5.21 9.77 -1.83
C GLY A 115 5.93 8.67 -1.06
N GLY A 116 5.49 7.41 -1.26
CA GLY A 116 5.99 6.26 -0.52
C GLY A 116 7.45 5.89 -0.84
N ALA A 117 7.86 5.99 -2.12
CA ALA A 117 9.25 5.71 -2.50
C ALA A 117 10.20 6.68 -1.80
N ASP A 118 9.90 7.99 -1.83
CA ASP A 118 10.70 9.01 -1.14
C ASP A 118 10.71 8.80 0.38
N ALA A 119 9.58 8.34 0.96
CA ALA A 119 9.49 8.02 2.38
C ALA A 119 10.46 6.89 2.72
N ASN A 120 10.46 5.81 1.96
CA ASN A 120 11.37 4.67 2.17
C ASN A 120 12.84 5.06 1.94
N GLU A 121 13.17 5.87 0.93
CA GLU A 121 14.53 6.40 0.73
C GLU A 121 15.03 7.17 1.97
N ASN A 122 14.17 8.00 2.56
CA ASN A 122 14.53 8.78 3.73
C ASN A 122 14.58 7.93 5.01
N ALA A 123 13.71 6.92 5.16
CA ALA A 123 13.79 5.96 6.25
C ALA A 123 15.12 5.18 6.23
N ILE A 124 15.59 4.73 5.05
CA ILE A 124 16.90 4.11 4.87
C ILE A 124 18.03 5.06 5.34
N LYS A 125 17.99 6.33 4.91
CA LYS A 125 19.00 7.32 5.32
C LYS A 125 18.98 7.55 6.82
N ILE A 126 17.81 7.74 7.41
CA ILE A 126 17.65 7.95 8.86
C ILE A 126 18.18 6.74 9.63
N ALA A 127 17.83 5.52 9.23
CA ALA A 127 18.34 4.31 9.86
C ALA A 127 19.87 4.25 9.85
N LYS A 128 20.48 4.52 8.69
CA LYS A 128 21.95 4.55 8.56
C LYS A 128 22.61 5.65 9.38
N LEU A 129 22.03 6.86 9.42
CA LEU A 129 22.55 7.98 10.20
C LEU A 129 22.52 7.70 11.70
N VAL A 130 21.43 7.14 12.20
CA VAL A 130 21.25 6.90 13.64
C VAL A 130 22.05 5.70 14.13
N THR A 131 22.16 4.64 13.32
CA THR A 131 22.86 3.41 13.72
C THR A 131 24.36 3.39 13.36
N GLY A 132 24.78 4.18 12.38
CA GLY A 132 26.12 4.07 11.77
C GLY A 132 26.32 2.79 10.95
N ARG A 133 25.28 1.97 10.77
CA ARG A 133 25.30 0.69 10.07
C ARG A 133 24.81 0.87 8.63
N TYR A 134 24.99 -0.14 7.75
CA TYR A 134 24.73 0.04 6.32
C TYR A 134 23.83 -1.02 5.68
N LYS A 135 23.64 -2.21 6.28
CA LYS A 135 22.78 -3.25 5.73
C LYS A 135 21.32 -2.98 6.05
N ILE A 136 20.44 -3.23 5.06
CA ILE A 136 19.00 -3.10 5.20
C ILE A 136 18.36 -4.41 4.78
N PHE A 137 17.51 -4.96 5.64
CA PHE A 137 16.76 -6.18 5.39
C PHE A 137 15.36 -5.84 4.88
N SER A 138 14.86 -6.59 3.91
CA SER A 138 13.48 -6.53 3.41
C SER A 138 13.03 -7.89 2.88
N ARG A 139 11.72 -8.08 2.66
CA ARG A 139 11.17 -9.36 2.23
C ARG A 139 11.24 -9.55 0.71
N TYR A 140 11.19 -10.84 0.26
CA TYR A 140 11.08 -11.16 -1.16
C TYR A 140 9.73 -10.75 -1.76
N ARG A 141 8.62 -10.95 -1.06
CA ARG A 141 7.30 -10.50 -1.50
C ARG A 141 6.99 -9.13 -0.91
N ALA A 142 7.72 -8.10 -1.36
CA ALA A 142 7.56 -6.73 -0.90
C ALA A 142 7.65 -5.75 -2.06
N TYR A 143 6.91 -4.63 -1.94
CA TYR A 143 7.03 -3.50 -2.83
C TYR A 143 7.13 -2.20 -2.02
N HIS A 144 8.25 -1.52 -2.15
CA HIS A 144 8.56 -0.30 -1.39
C HIS A 144 8.74 0.95 -2.26
N GLY A 145 8.62 0.82 -3.56
CA GLY A 145 8.80 1.91 -4.52
C GLY A 145 9.70 1.54 -5.70
N SER A 146 9.88 2.47 -6.62
CA SER A 146 10.64 2.29 -7.87
C SER A 146 11.84 3.24 -8.02
N SER A 147 12.18 4.04 -7.00
CA SER A 147 13.48 4.72 -6.92
C SER A 147 14.59 3.72 -6.59
N PHE A 148 15.87 4.09 -6.68
CA PHE A 148 16.95 3.12 -6.53
C PHE A 148 16.99 2.46 -5.14
N GLY A 149 16.94 3.21 -4.03
CA GLY A 149 16.93 2.63 -2.69
C GLY A 149 15.64 1.87 -2.39
N ALA A 150 14.48 2.47 -2.62
CA ALA A 150 13.18 1.81 -2.40
C ALA A 150 12.97 0.61 -3.34
N GLY A 151 13.47 0.68 -4.58
CA GLY A 151 13.47 -0.44 -5.51
C GLY A 151 14.39 -1.59 -5.07
N ASN A 152 15.49 -1.29 -4.39
CA ASN A 152 16.35 -2.30 -3.77
C ASN A 152 15.73 -2.91 -2.49
N LEU A 153 14.82 -2.21 -1.80
CA LEU A 153 13.96 -2.81 -0.77
C LEU A 153 12.91 -3.74 -1.38
N THR A 154 12.34 -3.37 -2.54
CA THR A 154 11.39 -4.20 -3.28
C THR A 154 12.00 -5.57 -3.57
N GLY A 155 11.25 -6.64 -3.29
CA GLY A 155 11.76 -8.02 -3.44
C GLY A 155 11.18 -8.76 -4.64
N GLU A 156 10.03 -8.31 -5.17
CA GLU A 156 9.33 -8.93 -6.28
C GLU A 156 9.89 -8.52 -7.66
N PRO A 157 9.45 -9.11 -8.80
CA PRO A 157 10.11 -8.97 -10.11
C PRO A 157 10.34 -7.56 -10.62
N ARG A 158 9.59 -6.54 -10.17
CA ARG A 158 9.83 -5.13 -10.58
C ARG A 158 11.22 -4.62 -10.20
N ARG A 159 11.91 -5.26 -9.24
CA ARG A 159 13.30 -4.94 -8.90
C ARG A 159 14.32 -5.37 -9.93
N TYR A 160 14.01 -6.34 -10.81
CA TYR A 160 14.98 -6.90 -11.76
C TYR A 160 15.61 -5.87 -12.70
N THR A 161 14.90 -4.77 -12.96
CA THR A 161 15.43 -3.65 -13.76
C THR A 161 16.52 -2.84 -13.04
N LEU A 162 16.70 -3.06 -11.74
CA LEU A 162 17.69 -2.39 -10.89
C LEU A 162 18.90 -3.28 -10.56
N GLU A 163 18.89 -4.54 -11.02
CA GLU A 163 19.99 -5.47 -10.80
C GLU A 163 21.29 -5.00 -11.51
N PRO A 164 22.49 -5.18 -10.90
CA PRO A 164 22.77 -5.99 -9.71
C PRO A 164 22.43 -5.34 -8.35
N GLY A 165 21.84 -4.16 -8.34
CA GLY A 165 21.37 -3.49 -7.13
C GLY A 165 22.46 -2.75 -6.34
N ILE A 166 22.05 -2.19 -5.21
CA ILE A 166 22.92 -1.50 -4.25
C ILE A 166 23.43 -2.51 -3.22
N PRO A 167 24.76 -2.62 -2.96
CA PRO A 167 25.28 -3.50 -1.93
C PRO A 167 24.68 -3.22 -0.54
N GLY A 168 24.45 -4.28 0.23
CA GLY A 168 23.94 -4.19 1.60
C GLY A 168 22.42 -4.30 1.73
N PHE A 169 21.67 -4.49 0.64
CA PHE A 169 20.26 -4.84 0.70
C PHE A 169 20.09 -6.37 0.73
N VAL A 170 19.53 -6.91 1.82
CA VAL A 170 19.38 -8.33 2.07
C VAL A 170 17.92 -8.72 2.06
N LYS A 171 17.57 -9.80 1.35
CA LYS A 171 16.20 -10.32 1.30
C LYS A 171 16.02 -11.49 2.25
N PHE A 172 14.88 -11.51 2.96
CA PHE A 172 14.48 -12.64 3.78
C PHE A 172 13.11 -13.18 3.37
N THR A 173 12.80 -14.40 3.85
CA THR A 173 11.59 -15.13 3.45
C THR A 173 10.34 -14.56 4.09
N ASP A 174 9.26 -14.53 3.32
CA ASP A 174 7.94 -14.07 3.77
C ASP A 174 7.22 -15.15 4.59
N PRO A 175 6.48 -14.78 5.65
CA PRO A 175 5.66 -15.70 6.40
C PRO A 175 4.32 -15.96 5.70
N TYR A 176 4.37 -16.53 4.50
CA TYR A 176 3.24 -16.74 3.62
C TYR A 176 2.66 -18.15 3.80
N LEU A 177 1.66 -18.29 4.68
CA LEU A 177 1.16 -19.62 5.09
C LEU A 177 0.54 -20.41 3.95
N TYR A 178 -0.19 -19.77 3.02
CA TYR A 178 -0.81 -20.47 1.90
C TYR A 178 0.22 -21.12 0.95
N HIS A 179 1.41 -20.51 0.84
CA HIS A 179 2.54 -21.05 0.08
C HIS A 179 3.72 -21.43 0.99
N ALA A 180 3.42 -21.96 2.17
CA ALA A 180 4.44 -22.45 3.09
C ALA A 180 5.27 -23.56 2.44
N PRO A 181 6.58 -23.69 2.77
CA PRO A 181 7.46 -24.71 2.19
C PRO A 181 7.07 -26.14 2.59
N PHE A 182 6.33 -26.27 3.67
CA PHE A 182 5.72 -27.52 4.18
C PHE A 182 4.55 -27.16 5.10
N PRO A 183 3.62 -28.10 5.35
CA PRO A 183 2.50 -27.84 6.25
C PRO A 183 3.00 -27.65 7.69
N PHE A 184 2.56 -26.56 8.34
CA PHE A 184 2.77 -26.34 9.77
C PHE A 184 1.61 -26.91 10.57
N GLU A 185 1.87 -27.37 11.79
CA GLU A 185 0.85 -27.88 12.71
C GLU A 185 0.02 -26.73 13.32
N SER A 186 0.60 -25.52 13.43
CA SER A 186 -0.05 -24.33 13.95
C SER A 186 0.61 -23.05 13.42
N GLU A 187 -0.07 -21.90 13.60
CA GLU A 187 0.51 -20.58 13.29
C GLU A 187 1.72 -20.27 14.18
N GLU A 188 1.72 -20.75 15.42
CA GLU A 188 2.83 -20.58 16.36
C GLU A 188 4.09 -21.28 15.84
N GLN A 189 3.96 -22.53 15.35
CA GLN A 189 5.07 -23.27 14.73
C GLN A 189 5.59 -22.55 13.48
N ALA A 190 4.70 -22.03 12.65
CA ALA A 190 5.08 -21.22 11.49
C ALA A 190 5.85 -19.96 11.92
N THR A 191 5.35 -19.27 12.95
CA THR A 191 5.99 -18.08 13.51
C THR A 191 7.40 -18.40 14.00
N GLU A 192 7.59 -19.46 14.78
CA GLU A 192 8.90 -19.89 15.28
C GLU A 192 9.86 -20.20 14.13
N TYR A 193 9.38 -20.91 13.12
CA TYR A 193 10.19 -21.23 11.93
C TYR A 193 10.68 -19.98 11.21
N TYR A 194 9.77 -19.06 10.83
CA TYR A 194 10.14 -17.86 10.07
C TYR A 194 10.99 -16.88 10.90
N LEU A 195 10.76 -16.77 12.20
CA LEU A 195 11.60 -15.96 13.09
C LEU A 195 12.98 -16.56 13.28
N GLY A 196 13.08 -17.90 13.39
CA GLY A 196 14.35 -18.61 13.42
C GLY A 196 15.17 -18.36 12.16
N GLN A 197 14.56 -18.47 10.97
CA GLN A 197 15.23 -18.19 9.70
C GLN A 197 15.72 -16.72 9.63
N LEU A 198 14.91 -15.76 10.03
CA LEU A 198 15.31 -14.35 10.05
C LEU A 198 16.48 -14.11 11.02
N ARG A 199 16.41 -14.70 12.21
CA ARG A 199 17.45 -14.55 13.23
C ARG A 199 18.80 -15.12 12.76
N ASP A 200 18.79 -16.32 12.21
CA ASP A 200 20.00 -16.97 11.67
C ASP A 200 20.60 -16.13 10.54
N GLN A 201 19.77 -15.63 9.63
CA GLN A 201 20.23 -14.79 8.54
C GLN A 201 20.86 -13.48 9.04
N ILE A 202 20.32 -12.85 10.07
CA ILE A 202 20.93 -11.66 10.69
C ILE A 202 22.29 -12.01 11.27
N ILE A 203 22.43 -13.15 11.95
CA ILE A 203 23.71 -13.63 12.51
C ILE A 203 24.73 -13.82 11.40
N TYR A 204 24.37 -14.49 10.29
CA TYR A 204 25.28 -14.72 9.16
C TYR A 204 25.66 -13.44 8.41
N GLU A 205 24.80 -12.43 8.42
CA GLU A 205 25.02 -11.14 7.78
C GLU A 205 25.77 -10.13 8.65
N ASN A 206 26.26 -10.52 9.82
CA ASN A 206 26.86 -9.66 10.84
C ASN A 206 25.85 -8.65 11.43
N PRO A 207 25.28 -8.92 12.61
CA PRO A 207 24.28 -8.05 13.26
C PRO A 207 24.73 -6.61 13.42
N ASP A 208 26.02 -6.36 13.66
CA ASP A 208 26.59 -5.02 13.82
C ASP A 208 26.64 -4.21 12.51
N ALA A 209 26.40 -4.86 11.38
CA ALA A 209 26.29 -4.19 10.08
C ALA A 209 24.83 -3.85 9.71
N VAL A 210 23.81 -4.44 10.38
CA VAL A 210 22.40 -4.30 10.03
C VAL A 210 21.81 -3.05 10.68
N ALA A 211 21.43 -2.07 9.86
CA ALA A 211 20.82 -0.83 10.29
C ALA A 211 19.31 -0.97 10.56
N ALA A 212 18.58 -1.62 9.66
CA ALA A 212 17.14 -1.73 9.77
C ALA A 212 16.57 -2.98 9.08
N ILE A 213 15.41 -3.40 9.55
CA ILE A 213 14.45 -4.26 8.85
C ILE A 213 13.31 -3.36 8.38
N VAL A 214 13.10 -3.28 7.05
CA VAL A 214 11.98 -2.54 6.44
C VAL A 214 10.97 -3.54 5.93
N MET A 215 9.73 -3.44 6.40
CA MET A 215 8.68 -4.39 6.04
C MET A 215 7.29 -3.76 6.08
N GLU A 216 6.41 -4.20 5.21
CA GLU A 216 4.98 -3.89 5.30
C GLU A 216 4.37 -4.68 6.47
N SER A 217 3.58 -4.05 7.35
CA SER A 217 2.91 -4.75 8.47
C SER A 217 1.93 -5.80 7.95
N VAL A 218 1.21 -5.48 6.88
CA VAL A 218 0.50 -6.41 6.00
C VAL A 218 1.06 -6.20 4.61
N THR A 219 1.61 -7.25 4.00
CA THR A 219 2.14 -7.14 2.64
C THR A 219 1.05 -6.74 1.66
N GLY A 220 1.21 -5.62 0.98
CA GLY A 220 0.19 -5.08 0.08
C GLY A 220 0.15 -5.77 -1.29
N SER A 221 0.82 -5.18 -2.28
CA SER A 221 0.70 -5.55 -3.69
C SER A 221 1.10 -6.99 -4.02
N ASN A 222 1.79 -7.69 -3.14
CA ASN A 222 2.17 -9.09 -3.31
C ASN A 222 1.15 -10.08 -2.71
N GLY A 223 -0.11 -9.68 -2.55
CA GLY A 223 -1.22 -10.58 -2.26
C GLY A 223 -1.81 -10.47 -0.85
N ILE A 224 -1.76 -9.31 -0.22
CA ILE A 224 -2.35 -9.06 1.12
C ILE A 224 -1.92 -10.15 2.11
N ILE A 225 -0.61 -10.37 2.23
CA ILE A 225 -0.08 -11.40 3.11
C ILE A 225 -0.16 -10.90 4.55
N ILE A 226 -1.05 -11.50 5.33
CA ILE A 226 -1.23 -11.23 6.76
C ILE A 226 -0.23 -12.10 7.52
N PRO A 227 0.62 -11.51 8.39
CA PRO A 227 1.60 -12.29 9.14
C PRO A 227 0.90 -13.21 10.16
N PRO A 228 1.44 -14.42 10.41
CA PRO A 228 0.89 -15.32 11.42
C PRO A 228 0.99 -14.71 12.81
N LYS A 229 0.17 -15.21 13.71
CA LYS A 229 0.08 -14.74 15.10
C LYS A 229 1.45 -14.75 15.79
N GLY A 230 1.81 -13.61 16.39
CA GLY A 230 3.07 -13.45 17.11
C GLY A 230 4.29 -13.10 16.25
N TYR A 231 4.19 -13.15 14.92
CA TYR A 231 5.33 -12.90 14.02
C TYR A 231 5.87 -11.47 14.13
N LEU A 232 5.02 -10.44 14.04
CA LEU A 232 5.46 -9.05 14.13
C LEU A 232 6.08 -8.73 15.50
N GLN A 233 5.49 -9.28 16.58
CA GLN A 233 6.04 -9.16 17.93
C GLN A 233 7.42 -9.83 18.02
N GLY A 234 7.59 -10.97 17.37
CA GLY A 234 8.87 -11.66 17.27
C GLY A 234 9.93 -10.86 16.51
N VAL A 235 9.56 -10.25 15.38
CA VAL A 235 10.46 -9.36 14.63
C VAL A 235 10.87 -8.17 15.49
N ARG A 236 9.94 -7.55 16.24
CA ARG A 236 10.28 -6.44 17.15
C ARG A 236 11.31 -6.88 18.21
N LYS A 237 11.11 -8.05 18.83
CA LYS A 237 12.06 -8.62 19.80
C LYS A 237 13.44 -8.86 19.20
N ILE A 238 13.52 -9.39 17.98
CA ILE A 238 14.79 -9.59 17.26
C ILE A 238 15.47 -8.23 16.99
N CYS A 239 14.71 -7.24 16.56
CA CYS A 239 15.23 -5.88 16.36
C CYS A 239 15.80 -5.29 17.65
N ASP A 240 15.09 -5.44 18.78
CA ASP A 240 15.52 -4.96 20.08
C ASP A 240 16.79 -5.68 20.56
N GLU A 241 16.86 -7.00 20.39
CA GLU A 241 18.02 -7.82 20.78
C GLU A 241 19.29 -7.38 20.07
N PHE A 242 19.22 -7.12 18.76
CA PHE A 242 20.40 -6.78 17.95
C PHE A 242 20.61 -5.25 17.77
N GLY A 243 19.74 -4.42 18.34
CA GLY A 243 19.79 -2.97 18.15
C GLY A 243 19.55 -2.56 16.68
N ILE A 244 18.71 -3.29 15.98
CA ILE A 244 18.29 -3.05 14.60
C ILE A 244 17.01 -2.21 14.61
N MET A 245 16.87 -1.23 13.73
CA MET A 245 15.64 -0.45 13.63
C MET A 245 14.54 -1.23 12.91
N MET A 246 13.35 -1.26 13.48
CA MET A 246 12.14 -1.75 12.83
C MET A 246 11.44 -0.61 12.10
N VAL A 247 11.29 -0.72 10.78
CA VAL A 247 10.56 0.24 9.95
C VAL A 247 9.33 -0.45 9.38
N CYS A 248 8.15 0.02 9.79
CA CYS A 248 6.89 -0.41 9.20
C CYS A 248 6.55 0.45 7.98
N ASP A 249 6.52 -0.16 6.80
CA ASP A 249 5.99 0.47 5.59
C ASP A 249 4.46 0.38 5.60
N GLU A 250 3.83 1.48 5.94
CA GLU A 250 2.37 1.65 6.03
C GLU A 250 1.82 2.44 4.82
N VAL A 251 2.57 2.51 3.74
CA VAL A 251 2.17 3.23 2.53
C VAL A 251 0.87 2.68 1.95
N MET A 252 0.68 1.35 1.99
CA MET A 252 -0.51 0.71 1.44
C MET A 252 -1.51 0.30 2.52
N ALA A 253 -1.04 -0.22 3.66
CA ALA A 253 -1.86 -0.78 4.73
C ALA A 253 -2.36 0.27 5.74
N GLY A 254 -1.73 1.42 5.79
CA GLY A 254 -2.08 2.50 6.72
C GLY A 254 -3.34 3.29 6.34
N TRP A 255 -3.63 4.29 7.16
CA TRP A 255 -4.72 5.25 7.00
C TRP A 255 -6.11 4.61 6.92
N GLY A 256 -6.39 3.72 7.87
CA GLY A 256 -7.72 3.13 8.04
C GLY A 256 -7.97 1.85 7.25
N ARG A 257 -7.10 1.48 6.31
CA ARG A 257 -7.32 0.34 5.42
C ARG A 257 -7.59 -0.98 6.15
N THR A 258 -6.95 -1.20 7.31
CA THR A 258 -7.10 -2.39 8.16
C THR A 258 -8.04 -2.19 9.36
N GLY A 259 -8.67 -1.01 9.47
CA GLY A 259 -9.53 -0.65 10.62
C GLY A 259 -8.79 0.09 11.74
N GLU A 260 -7.47 0.29 11.61
CA GLU A 260 -6.66 1.15 12.47
C GLU A 260 -5.96 2.21 11.62
N TYR A 261 -5.47 3.31 12.24
CA TYR A 261 -4.73 4.33 11.49
C TYR A 261 -3.49 3.76 10.81
N PHE A 262 -2.75 2.91 11.52
CA PHE A 262 -1.62 2.15 10.96
C PHE A 262 -1.79 0.66 11.24
N ALA A 263 -1.52 -0.18 10.26
CA ALA A 263 -1.77 -1.60 10.36
C ALA A 263 -0.99 -2.28 11.50
N CYS A 264 0.21 -1.78 11.83
CA CYS A 264 1.02 -2.30 12.93
C CYS A 264 0.29 -2.26 14.30
N GLU A 265 -0.70 -1.37 14.47
CA GLU A 265 -1.49 -1.24 15.69
C GLU A 265 -2.37 -2.48 15.96
N ASN A 266 -2.79 -3.22 14.92
CA ASN A 266 -3.53 -4.48 15.08
C ASN A 266 -2.76 -5.53 15.89
N TRP A 267 -1.44 -5.42 15.96
CA TRP A 267 -0.56 -6.33 16.70
C TRP A 267 0.12 -5.66 17.90
N GLY A 268 -0.24 -4.41 18.23
CA GLY A 268 0.36 -3.64 19.31
C GLY A 268 1.86 -3.37 19.11
N ILE A 269 2.29 -3.20 17.86
CA ILE A 269 3.70 -2.95 17.52
C ILE A 269 4.02 -1.46 17.63
N GLU A 270 5.12 -1.14 18.30
CA GLU A 270 5.73 0.17 18.36
C GLU A 270 7.05 0.15 17.54
N PRO A 271 7.01 0.43 16.22
CA PRO A 271 8.20 0.44 15.39
C PRO A 271 9.07 1.67 15.70
N ASP A 272 10.33 1.66 15.23
CA ASP A 272 11.21 2.84 15.32
C ASP A 272 10.83 3.92 14.31
N MET A 273 10.33 3.50 13.14
CA MET A 273 9.83 4.40 12.09
C MET A 273 8.61 3.80 11.39
N ILE A 274 7.74 4.69 10.89
CA ILE A 274 6.62 4.35 9.99
C ILE A 274 6.78 5.18 8.72
N THR A 275 6.80 4.54 7.55
CA THR A 275 6.69 5.24 6.26
C THR A 275 5.24 5.23 5.80
N PHE A 276 4.78 6.36 5.24
CA PHE A 276 3.41 6.50 4.80
C PHE A 276 3.28 7.37 3.54
N ALA A 277 2.16 7.22 2.83
CA ALA A 277 1.72 8.04 1.70
C ALA A 277 0.22 7.80 1.44
N LYS A 278 -0.21 7.81 0.18
CA LYS A 278 -1.54 7.37 -0.29
C LYS A 278 -2.72 7.91 0.52
N GLY A 279 -3.20 7.14 1.49
CA GLY A 279 -4.38 7.45 2.29
C GLY A 279 -4.26 8.72 3.14
N VAL A 280 -3.07 9.29 3.36
CA VAL A 280 -2.91 10.56 4.08
C VAL A 280 -3.60 11.74 3.39
N THR A 281 -3.66 11.72 2.07
CA THR A 281 -4.36 12.71 1.23
C THR A 281 -5.39 12.09 0.32
N CYS A 282 -5.57 10.77 0.38
CA CYS A 282 -6.46 10.00 -0.48
C CYS A 282 -6.28 10.27 -1.98
N GLY A 283 -5.05 10.54 -2.43
CA GLY A 283 -4.74 10.83 -3.82
C GLY A 283 -5.11 12.24 -4.30
N TYR A 284 -5.70 13.09 -3.46
CA TYR A 284 -6.06 14.48 -3.83
C TYR A 284 -4.84 15.38 -4.04
N ALA A 285 -3.74 15.09 -3.36
CA ALA A 285 -2.44 15.72 -3.59
C ALA A 285 -1.30 14.74 -3.28
N PRO A 286 -0.15 14.81 -3.99
CA PRO A 286 1.02 14.03 -3.65
C PRO A 286 1.55 14.40 -2.27
N LEU A 287 1.64 13.42 -1.36
CA LEU A 287 2.25 13.58 -0.04
C LEU A 287 2.62 12.21 0.52
N GLY A 288 3.71 12.13 1.24
CA GLY A 288 4.13 11.01 2.04
C GLY A 288 4.98 11.48 3.22
N GLY A 289 5.56 10.55 3.95
CA GLY A 289 6.44 10.90 5.06
C GLY A 289 6.98 9.72 5.82
N VAL A 290 7.88 10.04 6.73
CA VAL A 290 8.43 9.14 7.74
C VAL A 290 8.08 9.69 9.11
N ILE A 291 7.36 8.92 9.90
CA ILE A 291 7.18 9.19 11.33
C ILE A 291 8.34 8.52 12.05
N VAL A 292 9.03 9.25 12.88
CA VAL A 292 10.15 8.73 13.67
C VAL A 292 9.79 8.68 15.14
N SER A 293 10.32 7.68 15.84
CA SER A 293 10.16 7.56 17.29
C SER A 293 10.77 8.77 18.04
N LYS A 294 10.32 8.99 19.28
CA LYS A 294 10.86 10.03 20.16
C LYS A 294 12.38 9.92 20.30
N LYS A 295 12.90 8.69 20.43
CA LYS A 295 14.34 8.41 20.50
C LYS A 295 15.11 8.91 19.26
N ILE A 296 14.56 8.66 18.06
CA ILE A 296 15.17 9.15 16.82
C ILE A 296 15.03 10.67 16.71
N ALA A 297 13.88 11.22 17.12
CA ALA A 297 13.67 12.67 17.12
C ALA A 297 14.69 13.39 18.02
N GLU A 298 14.96 12.87 19.23
CA GLU A 298 15.95 13.37 20.17
C GLU A 298 17.39 13.27 19.63
N PHE A 299 17.72 12.19 18.90
CA PHE A 299 19.04 12.07 18.22
C PHE A 299 19.29 13.26 17.29
N PHE A 300 18.29 13.68 16.52
CA PHE A 300 18.41 14.81 15.60
C PHE A 300 18.32 16.19 16.26
N ASP A 301 18.12 16.29 17.56
CA ASP A 301 18.29 17.57 18.27
C ASP A 301 19.76 18.01 18.35
N THR A 302 20.70 17.06 18.25
CA THR A 302 22.15 17.30 18.30
C THR A 302 22.92 16.87 17.05
N HIS A 303 22.28 16.10 16.17
CA HIS A 303 22.86 15.61 14.92
C HIS A 303 22.09 16.16 13.73
N LYS A 304 22.81 16.52 12.68
CA LYS A 304 22.20 17.05 11.47
C LYS A 304 21.39 15.97 10.74
N LEU A 305 20.14 16.26 10.39
CA LEU A 305 19.33 15.45 9.49
C LEU A 305 19.71 15.77 8.04
N ASP A 306 20.52 14.92 7.40
CA ASP A 306 20.92 15.07 5.99
C ASP A 306 19.85 14.51 5.00
N CYS A 307 18.59 14.83 5.28
CA CYS A 307 17.45 14.58 4.41
C CYS A 307 16.82 15.90 3.98
N GLY A 308 16.41 16.00 2.72
CA GLY A 308 15.78 17.22 2.22
C GLY A 308 15.19 17.02 0.83
N LEU A 309 14.01 17.60 0.62
CA LEU A 309 13.28 17.60 -0.64
C LEU A 309 12.69 19.01 -0.84
N THR A 310 12.83 19.58 -2.04
CA THR A 310 12.30 20.92 -2.36
C THR A 310 10.82 21.07 -2.03
N TYR A 311 10.03 20.02 -2.29
CA TYR A 311 8.59 20.02 -2.06
C TYR A 311 8.17 19.30 -0.77
N SER A 312 9.12 19.02 0.16
CA SER A 312 8.80 18.45 1.47
C SER A 312 7.73 19.28 2.17
N ALA A 313 6.69 18.61 2.68
CA ALA A 313 5.56 19.25 3.34
C ALA A 313 4.96 20.39 2.53
N HIS A 314 4.68 20.15 1.24
CA HIS A 314 4.07 21.14 0.34
C HIS A 314 2.73 21.64 0.91
N PRO A 315 2.49 22.97 0.95
CA PRO A 315 1.28 23.53 1.59
C PRO A 315 -0.03 22.91 1.12
N LEU A 316 -0.20 22.70 -0.20
CA LEU A 316 -1.43 22.09 -0.76
C LEU A 316 -1.62 20.64 -0.30
N GLY A 317 -0.51 19.85 -0.26
CA GLY A 317 -0.55 18.50 0.24
C GLY A 317 -0.86 18.44 1.74
N CYS A 318 -0.28 19.35 2.52
CA CYS A 318 -0.55 19.43 3.95
C CYS A 318 -2.00 19.85 4.25
N ALA A 319 -2.56 20.82 3.52
CA ALA A 319 -3.96 21.21 3.66
C ALA A 319 -4.91 20.07 3.30
N ALA A 320 -4.62 19.33 2.21
CA ALA A 320 -5.35 18.12 1.84
C ALA A 320 -5.29 17.06 2.94
N GLY A 321 -4.11 16.83 3.53
CA GLY A 321 -3.92 15.88 4.62
C GLY A 321 -4.70 16.26 5.88
N VAL A 322 -4.69 17.55 6.28
CA VAL A 322 -5.47 18.02 7.42
C VAL A 322 -6.97 17.78 7.19
N ALA A 323 -7.49 18.14 6.02
CA ALA A 323 -8.89 17.92 5.69
C ALA A 323 -9.24 16.42 5.65
N CYS A 324 -8.34 15.60 5.12
CA CYS A 324 -8.51 14.14 5.06
C CYS A 324 -8.58 13.51 6.47
N LEU A 325 -7.67 13.86 7.37
CA LEU A 325 -7.69 13.33 8.74
C LEU A 325 -8.92 13.83 9.53
N ASN A 326 -9.34 15.08 9.34
CA ASN A 326 -10.60 15.59 9.90
C ASN A 326 -11.81 14.81 9.38
N PHE A 327 -11.82 14.45 8.10
CA PHE A 327 -12.89 13.63 7.51
C PHE A 327 -12.90 12.22 8.13
N TYR A 328 -11.73 11.59 8.32
CA TYR A 328 -11.62 10.27 8.97
C TYR A 328 -12.22 10.29 10.38
N GLU A 329 -11.92 11.32 11.17
CA GLU A 329 -12.45 11.48 12.52
C GLU A 329 -13.96 11.76 12.51
N LYS A 330 -14.42 12.76 11.72
CA LYS A 330 -15.81 13.17 11.58
C LYS A 330 -16.73 12.03 11.15
N GLU A 331 -16.27 11.21 10.20
CA GLU A 331 -17.05 10.11 9.62
C GLU A 331 -16.86 8.77 10.33
N HIS A 332 -16.07 8.71 11.40
CA HIS A 332 -15.76 7.48 12.13
C HIS A 332 -15.27 6.35 11.20
N ILE A 333 -14.37 6.67 10.26
CA ILE A 333 -13.95 5.75 9.21
C ILE A 333 -13.40 4.44 9.75
N MET A 334 -12.63 4.45 10.85
CA MET A 334 -12.06 3.23 11.45
C MET A 334 -13.16 2.23 11.85
N ASP A 335 -14.24 2.72 12.46
CA ASP A 335 -15.37 1.88 12.91
C ASP A 335 -16.14 1.33 11.70
N LYS A 336 -16.39 2.19 10.68
CA LYS A 336 -17.02 1.76 9.42
C LYS A 336 -16.20 0.66 8.74
N VAL A 337 -14.88 0.78 8.68
CA VAL A 337 -13.99 -0.23 8.08
C VAL A 337 -14.04 -1.54 8.86
N LYS A 338 -14.06 -1.50 10.18
CA LYS A 338 -14.18 -2.72 11.00
C LYS A 338 -15.52 -3.43 10.75
N GLU A 339 -16.60 -2.67 10.57
CA GLU A 339 -17.92 -3.21 10.26
C GLU A 339 -17.98 -3.79 8.83
N ARG A 340 -17.63 -2.98 7.82
CA ARG A 340 -17.61 -3.41 6.41
C ARG A 340 -16.60 -4.54 6.17
N GLY A 341 -15.50 -4.56 6.91
CA GLY A 341 -14.51 -5.63 6.85
C GLY A 341 -15.08 -7.00 7.26
N LYS A 342 -15.98 -7.04 8.24
CA LYS A 342 -16.69 -8.28 8.62
C LYS A 342 -17.60 -8.76 7.49
N GLN A 343 -18.35 -7.84 6.87
CA GLN A 343 -19.19 -8.16 5.71
C GLN A 343 -18.36 -8.67 4.54
N LEU A 344 -17.26 -7.95 4.18
CA LEU A 344 -16.38 -8.35 3.11
C LEU A 344 -15.76 -9.74 3.37
N GLY A 345 -15.31 -9.99 4.60
CA GLY A 345 -14.76 -11.28 5.00
C GLY A 345 -15.76 -12.42 4.79
N ALA A 346 -17.00 -12.26 5.24
CA ALA A 346 -18.05 -13.27 5.04
C ALA A 346 -18.32 -13.55 3.55
N LEU A 347 -18.39 -12.51 2.73
CA LEU A 347 -18.59 -12.65 1.26
C LEU A 347 -17.39 -13.34 0.59
N LEU A 348 -16.16 -13.04 1.04
CA LEU A 348 -14.95 -13.68 0.51
C LEU A 348 -14.86 -15.16 0.87
N GLU A 349 -15.22 -15.54 2.10
CA GLU A 349 -15.22 -16.94 2.54
C GLU A 349 -16.29 -17.74 1.77
N ASP A 350 -17.46 -17.15 1.51
CA ASP A 350 -18.50 -17.77 0.66
C ASP A 350 -17.99 -18.01 -0.78
N ILE A 351 -17.34 -17.00 -1.37
CA ILE A 351 -16.68 -17.10 -2.68
C ILE A 351 -15.62 -18.22 -2.66
N LYS A 352 -14.76 -18.31 -1.64
CA LYS A 352 -13.76 -19.37 -1.52
C LYS A 352 -14.39 -20.77 -1.43
N ALA A 353 -15.48 -20.90 -0.71
CA ALA A 353 -16.19 -22.17 -0.59
C ALA A 353 -16.84 -22.59 -1.91
N LYS A 354 -17.41 -21.65 -2.65
CA LYS A 354 -18.21 -21.87 -3.86
C LYS A 354 -17.35 -22.16 -5.10
N HIS A 355 -16.23 -21.46 -5.29
CA HIS A 355 -15.45 -21.50 -6.53
C HIS A 355 -14.24 -22.42 -6.43
N LYS A 356 -14.08 -23.38 -7.35
CA LYS A 356 -12.92 -24.27 -7.42
C LYS A 356 -11.63 -23.55 -7.85
N SER A 357 -11.76 -22.46 -8.58
CA SER A 357 -10.65 -21.62 -9.02
C SER A 357 -10.09 -20.69 -7.92
N VAL A 358 -10.79 -20.55 -6.79
CA VAL A 358 -10.34 -19.72 -5.66
C VAL A 358 -9.61 -20.58 -4.64
N GLY A 359 -8.29 -20.44 -4.57
CA GLY A 359 -7.43 -21.18 -3.65
C GLY A 359 -7.44 -20.60 -2.25
N ASP A 360 -7.32 -19.27 -2.16
CA ASP A 360 -7.30 -18.58 -0.88
C ASP A 360 -7.93 -17.20 -0.95
N VAL A 361 -8.43 -16.69 0.18
CA VAL A 361 -8.85 -15.32 0.38
C VAL A 361 -8.18 -14.76 1.62
N ARG A 362 -7.68 -13.55 1.52
CA ARG A 362 -7.04 -12.87 2.65
C ARG A 362 -7.66 -11.50 2.82
N TYR A 363 -7.98 -11.14 4.06
CA TYR A 363 -8.64 -9.88 4.36
C TYR A 363 -8.36 -9.39 5.78
N ILE A 364 -8.24 -8.08 5.95
CA ILE A 364 -8.22 -7.37 7.21
C ILE A 364 -8.81 -5.97 6.99
N GLY A 365 -9.92 -5.65 7.65
CA GLY A 365 -10.69 -4.45 7.32
C GLY A 365 -11.17 -4.48 5.85
N LEU A 366 -10.93 -3.40 5.10
CA LEU A 366 -11.20 -3.31 3.65
C LEU A 366 -9.93 -3.46 2.80
N PHE A 367 -9.03 -4.30 3.25
CA PHE A 367 -7.78 -4.65 2.59
C PHE A 367 -7.78 -6.14 2.32
N SER A 368 -8.07 -6.54 1.06
CA SER A 368 -8.28 -7.95 0.74
C SER A 368 -7.88 -8.32 -0.69
N CYS A 369 -7.67 -9.63 -0.89
CA CYS A 369 -7.49 -10.23 -2.20
C CYS A 369 -8.10 -11.62 -2.29
N VAL A 370 -8.37 -12.04 -3.52
CA VAL A 370 -8.76 -13.40 -3.91
C VAL A 370 -7.59 -13.99 -4.70
N GLU A 371 -7.00 -15.07 -4.20
CA GLU A 371 -5.94 -15.79 -4.90
C GLU A 371 -6.50 -16.96 -5.71
N LEU A 372 -6.20 -16.94 -7.00
CA LEU A 372 -6.67 -17.94 -7.94
C LEU A 372 -5.68 -19.11 -8.06
N THR A 373 -6.25 -20.30 -8.17
CA THR A 373 -5.49 -21.56 -8.24
C THR A 373 -6.00 -22.45 -9.38
N LYS A 374 -5.10 -23.26 -9.94
CA LYS A 374 -5.50 -24.37 -10.82
C LYS A 374 -5.97 -25.57 -10.02
N ASN A 375 -5.44 -25.75 -8.81
CA ASN A 375 -5.74 -26.90 -7.99
C ASN A 375 -5.63 -26.54 -6.50
N LYS A 376 -6.78 -26.57 -5.80
CA LYS A 376 -6.85 -26.26 -4.35
C LYS A 376 -6.04 -27.22 -3.49
N ALA A 377 -5.91 -28.50 -3.87
CA ALA A 377 -5.23 -29.50 -3.05
C ALA A 377 -3.71 -29.35 -3.09
N THR A 378 -3.16 -28.84 -4.20
CA THR A 378 -1.71 -28.63 -4.37
C THR A 378 -1.29 -27.17 -4.20
N HIS A 379 -2.26 -26.26 -4.05
CA HIS A 379 -2.05 -24.80 -4.06
C HIS A 379 -1.33 -24.29 -5.32
N GLU A 380 -1.47 -25.01 -6.46
CA GLU A 380 -0.87 -24.58 -7.72
C GLU A 380 -1.51 -23.26 -8.18
N PRO A 381 -0.75 -22.15 -8.24
CA PRO A 381 -1.31 -20.86 -8.61
C PRO A 381 -1.81 -20.87 -10.07
N LEU A 382 -2.83 -20.06 -10.37
CA LEU A 382 -3.39 -19.95 -11.71
C LEU A 382 -2.34 -19.50 -12.74
N VAL A 383 -1.46 -18.59 -12.33
CA VAL A 383 -0.31 -18.14 -13.12
C VAL A 383 0.98 -18.27 -12.31
N PRO A 384 2.14 -18.61 -12.93
CA PRO A 384 3.42 -18.70 -12.25
C PRO A 384 3.87 -17.35 -11.68
N PHE A 385 4.66 -17.37 -10.62
CA PHE A 385 5.25 -16.17 -10.02
C PHE A 385 6.00 -15.31 -11.04
N GLY A 386 5.66 -14.03 -11.10
CA GLY A 386 6.27 -13.04 -11.99
C GLY A 386 5.99 -13.23 -13.48
N LYS A 387 5.06 -14.12 -13.87
CA LYS A 387 4.75 -14.42 -15.26
C LYS A 387 3.25 -14.61 -15.48
N ASP A 388 2.75 -14.08 -16.59
CA ASP A 388 1.42 -14.37 -17.13
C ASP A 388 1.55 -14.44 -18.66
N PRO A 389 2.17 -15.51 -19.23
CA PRO A 389 2.50 -15.57 -20.63
C PRO A 389 1.27 -15.58 -21.55
N GLU A 390 0.15 -16.07 -21.07
CA GLU A 390 -1.12 -16.15 -21.81
C GLU A 390 -2.05 -14.97 -21.56
N GLY A 391 -1.67 -14.07 -20.63
CA GLY A 391 -2.48 -12.91 -20.24
C GLY A 391 -3.80 -13.29 -19.57
N ILE A 392 -3.82 -14.40 -18.83
CA ILE A 392 -5.04 -14.95 -18.20
C ILE A 392 -5.59 -13.96 -17.19
N MET A 393 -4.74 -13.42 -16.32
CA MET A 393 -5.16 -12.46 -15.30
C MET A 393 -5.69 -11.17 -15.92
N GLY A 394 -5.07 -10.73 -17.03
CA GLY A 394 -5.55 -9.58 -17.81
C GLY A 394 -6.95 -9.82 -18.40
N LYS A 395 -7.22 -11.05 -18.89
CA LYS A 395 -8.56 -11.44 -19.40
C LYS A 395 -9.60 -11.42 -18.26
N ILE A 396 -9.26 -11.96 -17.09
CA ILE A 396 -10.17 -11.99 -15.92
C ILE A 396 -10.49 -10.56 -15.45
N VAL A 397 -9.48 -9.71 -15.29
CA VAL A 397 -9.68 -8.29 -14.94
C VAL A 397 -10.49 -7.57 -16.04
N GLY A 398 -10.32 -7.94 -17.31
CA GLY A 398 -11.11 -7.43 -18.42
C GLY A 398 -12.61 -7.81 -18.29
N MET A 399 -12.91 -9.04 -17.89
CA MET A 399 -14.32 -9.49 -17.64
C MET A 399 -14.94 -8.70 -16.48
N LEU A 400 -14.23 -8.47 -15.39
CA LEU A 400 -14.67 -7.64 -14.27
C LEU A 400 -14.97 -6.20 -14.72
N LYS A 401 -14.04 -5.59 -15.45
CA LYS A 401 -14.22 -4.22 -15.98
C LYS A 401 -15.38 -4.10 -16.97
N ALA A 402 -15.63 -5.13 -17.76
CA ALA A 402 -16.77 -5.14 -18.68
C ALA A 402 -18.12 -5.06 -17.95
N LYS A 403 -18.17 -5.56 -16.70
CA LYS A 403 -19.35 -5.50 -15.81
C LYS A 403 -19.36 -4.27 -14.87
N GLY A 404 -18.45 -3.33 -15.06
CA GLY A 404 -18.36 -2.12 -14.23
C GLY A 404 -17.57 -2.27 -12.93
N PHE A 405 -16.91 -3.39 -12.69
CA PHE A 405 -16.06 -3.64 -11.52
C PHE A 405 -14.60 -3.30 -11.87
N ASN A 406 -14.10 -2.16 -11.40
CA ASN A 406 -12.72 -1.78 -11.64
C ASN A 406 -11.80 -2.31 -10.54
N THR A 407 -10.87 -3.16 -10.94
CA THR A 407 -9.78 -3.63 -10.09
C THR A 407 -8.53 -3.91 -10.91
N TYR A 408 -7.48 -4.35 -10.24
CA TYR A 408 -6.26 -4.87 -10.84
C TYR A 408 -5.91 -6.24 -10.25
N SER A 409 -5.02 -6.94 -10.94
CA SER A 409 -4.41 -8.17 -10.45
C SER A 409 -2.89 -8.00 -10.33
N HIS A 410 -2.30 -8.75 -9.43
CA HIS A 410 -0.85 -8.96 -9.38
C HIS A 410 -0.60 -10.44 -9.11
N GLU A 411 0.21 -11.06 -9.97
CA GLU A 411 0.32 -12.52 -9.99
C GLU A 411 -1.07 -13.18 -10.07
N ALA A 412 -1.34 -14.23 -9.31
CA ALA A 412 -2.63 -14.91 -9.28
C ALA A 412 -3.68 -14.22 -8.37
N CYS A 413 -3.41 -13.03 -7.85
CA CYS A 413 -4.29 -12.33 -6.93
C CYS A 413 -5.13 -11.24 -7.62
N ILE A 414 -6.44 -11.23 -7.36
CA ILE A 414 -7.37 -10.14 -7.67
C ILE A 414 -7.57 -9.34 -6.39
N PHE A 415 -7.40 -8.01 -6.44
CA PHE A 415 -7.54 -7.14 -5.27
C PHE A 415 -8.98 -6.66 -5.09
N VAL A 416 -9.43 -6.65 -3.83
CA VAL A 416 -10.71 -6.07 -3.42
C VAL A 416 -10.45 -5.10 -2.28
N CYS A 417 -10.12 -3.87 -2.65
CA CYS A 417 -9.72 -2.79 -1.74
C CYS A 417 -10.52 -1.52 -2.02
N PRO A 418 -11.86 -1.54 -1.87
CA PRO A 418 -12.71 -0.41 -2.23
C PRO A 418 -12.41 0.82 -1.37
N PRO A 419 -12.88 2.03 -1.75
CA PRO A 419 -12.87 3.18 -0.86
C PRO A 419 -13.52 2.87 0.49
N LEU A 420 -12.98 3.42 1.58
CA LEU A 420 -13.43 3.12 2.95
C LEU A 420 -14.83 3.62 3.27
N ILE A 421 -15.38 4.44 2.38
CA ILE A 421 -16.74 4.99 2.44
C ILE A 421 -17.78 4.10 1.80
N ILE A 422 -17.40 2.94 1.22
CA ILE A 422 -18.33 2.02 0.56
C ILE A 422 -19.48 1.61 1.48
N THR A 423 -20.71 1.63 0.96
CA THR A 423 -21.89 1.21 1.73
C THR A 423 -22.01 -0.32 1.73
N GLU A 424 -22.95 -0.81 2.55
CA GLU A 424 -23.25 -2.24 2.64
C GLU A 424 -23.78 -2.77 1.32
N GLU A 425 -24.72 -2.03 0.73
CA GLU A 425 -25.37 -2.35 -0.53
C GLU A 425 -24.38 -2.33 -1.70
N GLU A 426 -23.57 -1.26 -1.79
CA GLU A 426 -22.54 -1.15 -2.83
C GLU A 426 -21.53 -2.30 -2.77
N LEU A 427 -21.12 -2.70 -1.55
CA LEU A 427 -20.21 -3.82 -1.36
C LEU A 427 -20.87 -5.14 -1.82
N ALA A 428 -22.10 -5.41 -1.40
CA ALA A 428 -22.83 -6.63 -1.78
C ALA A 428 -23.03 -6.72 -3.30
N GLU A 429 -23.49 -5.62 -3.93
CA GLU A 429 -23.69 -5.55 -5.39
C GLU A 429 -22.39 -5.85 -6.16
N ASN A 430 -21.29 -5.24 -5.76
CA ASN A 430 -20.02 -5.45 -6.45
C ASN A 430 -19.43 -6.85 -6.20
N MET A 431 -19.58 -7.41 -5.00
CA MET A 431 -19.13 -8.77 -4.72
C MET A 431 -19.93 -9.81 -5.52
N ALA A 432 -21.22 -9.56 -5.82
CA ALA A 432 -22.00 -10.40 -6.72
C ALA A 432 -21.45 -10.41 -8.16
N ILE A 433 -20.92 -9.27 -8.65
CA ILE A 433 -20.24 -9.21 -9.95
C ILE A 433 -18.96 -10.08 -9.94
N LEU A 434 -18.18 -10.03 -8.85
CA LEU A 434 -17.00 -10.87 -8.70
C LEU A 434 -17.36 -12.35 -8.71
N ASP A 435 -18.38 -12.77 -7.97
CA ASP A 435 -18.90 -14.14 -7.91
C ASP A 435 -19.33 -14.64 -9.30
N GLU A 436 -20.06 -13.82 -10.06
CA GLU A 436 -20.45 -14.15 -11.43
C GLU A 436 -19.25 -14.37 -12.36
N VAL A 437 -18.23 -13.49 -12.29
CA VAL A 437 -17.01 -13.64 -13.10
C VAL A 437 -16.22 -14.88 -12.70
N LEU A 438 -16.12 -15.18 -11.41
CA LEU A 438 -15.42 -16.38 -10.92
C LEU A 438 -16.09 -17.68 -11.40
N THR A 439 -17.42 -17.67 -11.62
CA THR A 439 -18.12 -18.80 -12.27
C THR A 439 -17.58 -19.07 -13.69
N GLU A 440 -17.18 -18.04 -14.43
CA GLU A 440 -16.53 -18.21 -15.74
C GLU A 440 -15.07 -18.65 -15.58
N VAL A 441 -14.36 -18.16 -14.54
CA VAL A 441 -12.98 -18.59 -14.25
C VAL A 441 -12.94 -20.06 -13.86
N ASP A 442 -13.95 -20.58 -13.15
CA ASP A 442 -14.06 -22.00 -12.82
C ASP A 442 -14.06 -22.92 -14.04
N LYS A 443 -14.45 -22.43 -15.21
CA LYS A 443 -14.41 -23.21 -16.47
C LYS A 443 -13.00 -23.28 -17.07
N MET A 444 -12.08 -22.46 -16.57
CA MET A 444 -10.70 -22.37 -17.08
C MET A 444 -9.71 -23.28 -16.31
N VAL A 445 -10.15 -23.87 -15.18
CA VAL A 445 -9.36 -24.70 -14.27
C VAL A 445 -9.97 -26.09 -14.08
#